data_209b4d3503214b03f714d23054ae6dcb
#
_entry.id   209b4d3503214b03f714d23054ae6dcb
#
_cell.length_a   1.000
_cell.length_b   1.000
_cell.length_c   1.000
_cell.angle_alpha   90.00
_cell.angle_beta   90.00
_cell.angle_gamma   90.00
#
_symmetry.space_group_name_H-M   'P 1'
#
loop_
_entity.id
_entity.type
_entity.pdbx_description
1 polymer ?
#
loop_
_entity_poly.entity_id
_entity_poly.type
_entity_poly.pdbx_seq_one_letter_code
_entity_poly.pdbx_strand_id
1 'polypeptide(L)'
;MTEREKCQLGLLYDTTFPGRDEDNLRCLDLCHEFNQMKPSDLAGREAILRKILHRVGKNVRAEQNIYISFGYNIEAGDNLFINHNCVFLDPGKITFGDNVFIGPCCGFYTAHHPIDTDLRNQMLEYAFPITVGSNVWFGGVAPGVTIGSDVVIGAGSVVVHDIPDHVVAAGNPCRVIRPITEADREARRAVRK
;
A
#
# COMPACT_ATOMS: atom_id res chain seq x y z
N MET A 1 22.39 -15.02 -9.40
CA MET A 1 21.25 -14.26 -8.86
C MET A 1 20.91 -13.19 -9.87
N THR A 2 19.68 -13.19 -10.37
CA THR A 2 19.16 -12.18 -11.31
C THR A 2 18.82 -10.89 -10.57
N GLU A 3 18.67 -9.77 -11.30
CA GLU A 3 18.26 -8.50 -10.70
C GLU A 3 16.85 -8.58 -10.09
N ARG A 4 15.94 -9.35 -10.70
CA ARG A 4 14.62 -9.66 -10.12
C ARG A 4 14.73 -10.40 -8.79
N GLU A 5 15.60 -11.38 -8.66
CA GLU A 5 15.84 -12.08 -7.38
C GLU A 5 16.43 -11.14 -6.32
N LYS A 6 17.37 -10.27 -6.70
CA LYS A 6 17.91 -9.25 -5.79
C LYS A 6 16.82 -8.31 -5.28
N CYS A 7 15.97 -7.81 -6.17
CA CYS A 7 14.83 -6.97 -5.83
C CYS A 7 13.91 -7.65 -4.79
N GLN A 8 13.55 -8.92 -5.01
CA GLN A 8 12.70 -9.69 -4.10
C GLN A 8 13.34 -9.94 -2.73
N LEU A 9 14.67 -9.97 -2.66
CA LEU A 9 15.43 -10.16 -1.42
C LEU A 9 15.80 -8.86 -0.71
N GLY A 10 15.39 -7.70 -1.23
CA GLY A 10 15.75 -6.39 -0.66
C GLY A 10 17.22 -6.02 -0.83
N LEU A 11 17.91 -6.66 -1.77
CA LEU A 11 19.29 -6.34 -2.12
C LEU A 11 19.32 -5.20 -3.14
N LEU A 12 20.49 -4.55 -3.26
CA LEU A 12 20.70 -3.54 -4.30
C LEU A 12 20.61 -4.19 -5.68
N TYR A 13 19.74 -3.66 -6.55
CA TYR A 13 19.49 -4.19 -7.89
C TYR A 13 19.46 -3.09 -8.94
N ASP A 14 19.76 -3.46 -10.18
CA ASP A 14 19.63 -2.59 -11.35
C ASP A 14 18.18 -2.59 -11.84
N THR A 15 17.57 -1.42 -11.96
CA THR A 15 16.18 -1.26 -12.40
C THR A 15 15.97 -1.47 -13.89
N THR A 16 17.02 -1.59 -14.67
CA THR A 16 16.96 -1.73 -16.13
C THR A 16 16.93 -3.19 -16.61
N PHE A 17 16.64 -4.15 -15.73
CA PHE A 17 16.62 -5.56 -16.09
C PHE A 17 15.47 -5.90 -17.06
N PRO A 18 15.69 -6.88 -17.98
CA PRO A 18 14.70 -7.25 -19.00
C PRO A 18 13.36 -7.68 -18.42
N GLY A 19 12.26 -7.27 -19.05
CA GLY A 19 10.88 -7.62 -18.67
C GLY A 19 10.28 -6.75 -17.57
N ARG A 20 11.05 -5.84 -16.94
CA ARG A 20 10.52 -4.96 -15.89
C ARG A 20 9.56 -3.91 -16.45
N ASP A 21 9.95 -3.28 -17.54
CA ASP A 21 9.15 -2.22 -18.15
C ASP A 21 7.86 -2.78 -18.76
N GLU A 22 7.91 -3.96 -19.37
CA GLU A 22 6.73 -4.65 -19.90
C GLU A 22 5.73 -5.00 -18.78
N ASP A 23 6.22 -5.51 -17.64
CA ASP A 23 5.38 -5.79 -16.47
C ASP A 23 4.75 -4.51 -15.91
N ASN A 24 5.52 -3.42 -15.84
CA ASN A 24 5.04 -2.12 -15.37
C ASN A 24 3.98 -1.57 -16.32
N LEU A 25 4.24 -1.49 -17.63
CA LEU A 25 3.29 -0.99 -18.63
C LEU A 25 1.99 -1.78 -18.62
N ARG A 26 2.05 -3.12 -18.53
CA ARG A 26 0.86 -3.96 -18.42
C ARG A 26 -0.01 -3.57 -17.22
N CYS A 27 0.60 -3.29 -16.07
CA CYS A 27 -0.14 -2.87 -14.87
C CYS A 27 -0.71 -1.46 -15.02
N LEU A 28 0.04 -0.54 -15.61
CA LEU A 28 -0.40 0.83 -15.87
C LEU A 28 -1.58 0.89 -16.82
N ASP A 29 -1.61 0.05 -17.87
CA ASP A 29 -2.74 -0.08 -18.80
C ASP A 29 -4.01 -0.55 -18.07
N LEU A 30 -3.88 -1.54 -17.16
CA LEU A 30 -5.00 -1.97 -16.32
C LEU A 30 -5.46 -0.87 -15.35
N CYS A 31 -4.54 -0.11 -14.76
CA CYS A 31 -4.88 1.05 -13.92
C CYS A 31 -5.60 2.13 -14.74
N HIS A 32 -5.16 2.39 -15.97
CA HIS A 32 -5.82 3.32 -16.87
C HIS A 32 -7.25 2.84 -17.18
N GLU A 33 -7.44 1.58 -17.57
CA GLU A 33 -8.77 0.99 -17.81
C GLU A 33 -9.67 1.18 -16.58
N PHE A 34 -9.19 0.80 -15.39
CA PHE A 34 -9.92 0.97 -14.13
C PHE A 34 -10.35 2.41 -13.87
N ASN A 35 -9.44 3.36 -14.06
CA ASN A 35 -9.67 4.77 -13.77
C ASN A 35 -10.65 5.43 -14.73
N GLN A 36 -10.84 4.88 -15.94
CA GLN A 36 -11.81 5.35 -16.94
C GLN A 36 -13.20 4.69 -16.80
N MET A 37 -13.33 3.65 -16.00
CA MET A 37 -14.60 2.97 -15.78
C MET A 37 -15.60 3.86 -15.04
N LYS A 38 -16.90 3.67 -15.33
CA LYS A 38 -17.97 4.34 -14.57
C LYS A 38 -17.92 3.93 -13.10
N PRO A 39 -18.03 4.89 -12.15
CA PRO A 39 -18.06 4.56 -10.71
C PRO A 39 -19.18 3.59 -10.32
N SER A 40 -20.29 3.59 -11.06
CA SER A 40 -21.44 2.70 -10.82
C SER A 40 -21.22 1.25 -11.28
N ASP A 41 -20.21 0.97 -12.10
CA ASP A 41 -19.89 -0.40 -12.54
C ASP A 41 -19.02 -1.10 -11.48
N LEU A 42 -19.62 -1.44 -10.35
CA LEU A 42 -18.90 -2.03 -9.22
C LEU A 42 -18.30 -3.40 -9.57
N ALA A 43 -19.05 -4.23 -10.32
CA ALA A 43 -18.58 -5.58 -10.67
C ALA A 43 -17.42 -5.54 -11.68
N GLY A 44 -17.50 -4.70 -12.71
CA GLY A 44 -16.43 -4.53 -13.68
C GLY A 44 -15.16 -3.99 -13.01
N ARG A 45 -15.30 -2.98 -12.15
CA ARG A 45 -14.18 -2.40 -11.39
C ARG A 45 -13.51 -3.43 -10.47
N GLU A 46 -14.28 -4.25 -9.75
CA GLU A 46 -13.73 -5.34 -8.95
C GLU A 46 -12.99 -6.36 -9.81
N ALA A 47 -13.52 -6.70 -10.98
CA ALA A 47 -12.88 -7.64 -11.90
C ALA A 47 -11.51 -7.13 -12.41
N ILE A 48 -11.37 -5.83 -12.68
CA ILE A 48 -10.07 -5.24 -13.06
C ILE A 48 -9.11 -5.21 -11.87
N LEU A 49 -9.56 -4.85 -10.67
CA LEU A 49 -8.71 -4.90 -9.47
C LEU A 49 -8.13 -6.30 -9.24
N ARG A 50 -8.93 -7.35 -9.46
CA ARG A 50 -8.46 -8.75 -9.35
C ARG A 50 -7.48 -9.16 -10.44
N LYS A 51 -7.42 -8.45 -11.58
CA LYS A 51 -6.39 -8.64 -12.61
C LYS A 51 -5.09 -7.88 -12.25
N ILE A 52 -5.21 -6.74 -11.58
CA ILE A 52 -4.07 -5.91 -11.16
C ILE A 52 -3.34 -6.58 -9.99
N LEU A 53 -4.07 -6.92 -8.94
CA LEU A 53 -3.51 -7.40 -7.67
C LEU A 53 -3.22 -8.91 -7.73
N HIS A 54 -2.11 -9.33 -7.12
CA HIS A 54 -1.70 -10.74 -7.13
C HIS A 54 -2.74 -11.65 -6.49
N ARG A 55 -3.15 -11.31 -5.27
CA ARG A 55 -4.17 -12.06 -4.51
C ARG A 55 -4.95 -11.11 -3.61
N VAL A 56 -6.28 -11.21 -3.69
CA VAL A 56 -7.17 -10.48 -2.80
C VAL A 56 -8.32 -11.37 -2.34
N GLY A 57 -8.73 -11.17 -1.10
CA GLY A 57 -9.89 -11.83 -0.50
C GLY A 57 -11.21 -11.33 -1.08
N LYS A 58 -12.28 -11.40 -0.28
CA LYS A 58 -13.62 -10.93 -0.65
C LYS A 58 -13.73 -9.41 -0.46
N ASN A 59 -14.70 -8.80 -1.17
CA ASN A 59 -15.08 -7.39 -1.00
C ASN A 59 -13.91 -6.40 -1.21
N VAL A 60 -13.08 -6.63 -2.24
CA VAL A 60 -12.09 -5.64 -2.65
C VAL A 60 -12.77 -4.50 -3.40
N ARG A 61 -12.47 -3.27 -2.99
CA ARG A 61 -13.00 -2.06 -3.63
C ARG A 61 -11.94 -0.97 -3.68
N ALA A 62 -11.90 -0.24 -4.80
CA ALA A 62 -11.11 0.99 -4.90
C ALA A 62 -11.95 2.12 -5.50
N GLU A 63 -11.64 3.35 -5.13
CA GLU A 63 -12.12 4.54 -5.82
C GLU A 63 -11.18 4.89 -6.99
N GLN A 64 -11.49 5.94 -7.75
CA GLN A 64 -10.73 6.31 -8.95
C GLN A 64 -9.39 6.96 -8.64
N ASN A 65 -8.55 7.05 -9.66
CA ASN A 65 -7.19 7.61 -9.64
C ASN A 65 -6.24 6.79 -8.76
N ILE A 66 -6.29 5.47 -8.91
CA ILE A 66 -5.26 4.59 -8.35
C ILE A 66 -4.10 4.47 -9.33
N TYR A 67 -2.89 4.36 -8.78
CA TYR A 67 -1.66 4.13 -9.52
C TYR A 67 -0.88 2.99 -8.85
N ILE A 68 -0.64 1.92 -9.60
CA ILE A 68 0.05 0.72 -9.11
C ILE A 68 1.13 0.36 -10.13
N SER A 69 2.38 0.16 -9.66
CA SER A 69 3.49 -0.09 -10.58
C SER A 69 3.45 -1.47 -11.21
N PHE A 70 3.28 -2.52 -10.43
CA PHE A 70 3.33 -3.91 -10.92
C PHE A 70 2.09 -4.72 -10.56
N GLY A 71 1.53 -4.52 -9.38
CA GLY A 71 0.33 -5.17 -8.87
C GLY A 71 0.54 -6.63 -8.41
N TYR A 72 1.40 -7.39 -9.10
CA TYR A 72 1.67 -8.78 -8.76
C TYR A 72 2.44 -8.97 -7.44
N ASN A 73 2.93 -7.89 -6.84
CA ASN A 73 3.56 -7.90 -5.52
C ASN A 73 2.60 -7.50 -4.39
N ILE A 74 1.32 -7.21 -4.71
CA ILE A 74 0.33 -6.79 -3.70
C ILE A 74 -0.61 -7.93 -3.37
N GLU A 75 -0.68 -8.29 -2.09
CA GLU A 75 -1.63 -9.25 -1.55
C GLU A 75 -2.49 -8.60 -0.47
N ALA A 76 -3.76 -8.98 -0.41
CA ALA A 76 -4.67 -8.51 0.63
C ALA A 76 -5.65 -9.61 1.08
N GLY A 77 -6.07 -9.54 2.34
CA GLY A 77 -7.16 -10.31 2.88
C GLY A 77 -8.54 -9.81 2.44
N ASP A 78 -9.55 -10.09 3.25
CA ASP A 78 -10.94 -9.69 3.01
C ASP A 78 -11.17 -8.19 3.34
N ASN A 79 -12.11 -7.55 2.63
CA ASN A 79 -12.57 -6.19 2.90
C ASN A 79 -11.47 -5.11 2.73
N LEU A 80 -10.69 -5.18 1.66
CA LEU A 80 -9.77 -4.09 1.30
C LEU A 80 -10.54 -2.95 0.63
N PHE A 81 -10.43 -1.74 1.19
CA PHE A 81 -10.93 -0.50 0.58
C PHE A 81 -9.80 0.48 0.32
N ILE A 82 -9.67 0.93 -0.94
CA ILE A 82 -8.69 1.92 -1.39
C ILE A 82 -9.45 3.18 -1.82
N ASN A 83 -9.18 4.30 -1.17
CA ASN A 83 -9.81 5.58 -1.53
C ASN A 83 -9.09 6.25 -2.71
N HIS A 84 -9.56 7.44 -3.12
CA HIS A 84 -9.07 8.19 -4.28
C HIS A 84 -7.59 8.57 -4.19
N ASN A 85 -6.94 8.65 -5.35
CA ASN A 85 -5.58 9.19 -5.51
C ASN A 85 -4.51 8.41 -4.73
N CYS A 86 -4.65 7.10 -4.62
CA CYS A 86 -3.68 6.26 -3.94
C CYS A 86 -2.60 5.74 -4.90
N VAL A 87 -1.36 5.68 -4.41
CA VAL A 87 -0.18 5.27 -5.17
C VAL A 87 0.50 4.09 -4.51
N PHE A 88 0.80 3.05 -5.30
CA PHE A 88 1.52 1.87 -4.84
C PHE A 88 2.75 1.66 -5.74
N LEU A 89 3.93 1.97 -5.22
CA LEU A 89 5.20 1.63 -5.87
C LEU A 89 5.67 0.31 -5.28
N ASP A 90 5.32 -0.77 -5.94
CA ASP A 90 5.42 -2.14 -5.46
C ASP A 90 6.48 -3.01 -6.20
N PRO A 91 7.73 -2.55 -6.42
CA PRO A 91 8.78 -3.49 -6.79
C PRO A 91 9.03 -4.53 -5.68
N GLY A 92 8.91 -4.17 -4.41
CA GLY A 92 8.86 -5.08 -3.27
C GLY A 92 7.44 -5.49 -2.89
N LYS A 93 7.32 -6.51 -2.06
CA LYS A 93 6.02 -7.05 -1.63
C LYS A 93 5.28 -6.07 -0.72
N ILE A 94 3.94 -5.93 -0.96
CA ILE A 94 3.02 -5.24 -0.06
C ILE A 94 1.95 -6.25 0.39
N THR A 95 1.79 -6.42 1.68
CA THR A 95 0.79 -7.34 2.24
C THR A 95 -0.16 -6.59 3.16
N PHE A 96 -1.45 -6.75 2.93
CA PHE A 96 -2.51 -6.25 3.79
C PHE A 96 -3.29 -7.42 4.41
N GLY A 97 -3.59 -7.34 5.70
CA GLY A 97 -4.53 -8.24 6.37
C GLY A 97 -5.98 -7.99 5.98
N ASP A 98 -6.91 -8.40 6.84
CA ASP A 98 -8.34 -8.18 6.65
C ASP A 98 -8.80 -6.82 7.15
N ASN A 99 -9.89 -6.28 6.57
CA ASN A 99 -10.53 -5.03 7.01
C ASN A 99 -9.54 -3.84 6.99
N VAL A 100 -8.85 -3.64 5.88
CA VAL A 100 -7.93 -2.52 5.70
C VAL A 100 -8.61 -1.41 4.91
N PHE A 101 -8.65 -0.21 5.50
CA PHE A 101 -9.24 0.99 4.90
C PHE A 101 -8.14 2.00 4.61
N ILE A 102 -7.87 2.23 3.34
CA ILE A 102 -6.87 3.19 2.87
C ILE A 102 -7.58 4.50 2.54
N GLY A 103 -7.25 5.56 3.26
CA GLY A 103 -7.77 6.91 3.04
C GLY A 103 -7.28 7.52 1.73
N PRO A 104 -7.81 8.68 1.32
CA PRO A 104 -7.41 9.32 0.08
C PRO A 104 -5.95 9.81 0.14
N CYS A 105 -5.32 9.88 -1.04
CA CYS A 105 -3.95 10.38 -1.21
C CYS A 105 -2.90 9.62 -0.38
N CYS A 106 -3.14 8.34 -0.10
CA CYS A 106 -2.16 7.48 0.56
C CYS A 106 -1.15 6.91 -0.43
N GLY A 107 0.09 6.73 0.05
CA GLY A 107 1.17 6.13 -0.73
C GLY A 107 1.83 4.97 0.00
N PHE A 108 2.16 3.91 -0.75
CA PHE A 108 2.90 2.75 -0.28
C PHE A 108 4.11 2.58 -1.19
N TYR A 109 5.30 2.88 -0.68
CA TYR A 109 6.52 2.95 -1.47
C TYR A 109 7.53 1.91 -0.99
N THR A 110 7.65 0.79 -1.68
CA THR A 110 8.65 -0.23 -1.35
C THR A 110 10.01 0.09 -1.94
N ALA A 111 10.06 0.95 -2.96
CA ALA A 111 11.28 1.35 -3.64
C ALA A 111 12.09 2.38 -2.85
N HIS A 112 13.39 2.20 -2.79
CA HIS A 112 14.36 3.11 -2.18
C HIS A 112 15.59 3.26 -3.06
N HIS A 113 15.95 4.48 -3.40
CA HIS A 113 17.24 4.74 -4.01
C HIS A 113 18.35 4.84 -2.96
N PRO A 114 19.59 4.44 -3.30
CA PRO A 114 20.75 4.69 -2.45
C PRO A 114 20.91 6.18 -2.11
N ILE A 115 21.31 6.46 -0.87
CA ILE A 115 21.68 7.83 -0.46
C ILE A 115 22.92 8.29 -1.22
N ASP A 116 23.85 7.36 -1.47
CA ASP A 116 25.04 7.60 -2.28
C ASP A 116 24.67 8.02 -3.71
N THR A 117 25.23 9.14 -4.15
CA THR A 117 24.90 9.76 -5.42
C THR A 117 25.33 8.93 -6.62
N ASP A 118 26.51 8.30 -6.54
CA ASP A 118 27.08 7.56 -7.67
C ASP A 118 26.28 6.27 -7.91
N LEU A 119 25.87 5.60 -6.84
CA LEU A 119 24.99 4.43 -6.93
C LEU A 119 23.58 4.79 -7.44
N ARG A 120 23.02 5.89 -6.94
CA ARG A 120 21.71 6.36 -7.38
C ARG A 120 21.66 6.73 -8.86
N ASN A 121 22.72 7.39 -9.35
CA ASN A 121 22.81 7.80 -10.75
C ASN A 121 23.00 6.62 -11.71
N GLN A 122 23.30 5.43 -11.21
CA GLN A 122 23.36 4.18 -11.97
C GLN A 122 22.00 3.48 -12.03
N MET A 123 20.90 4.12 -11.64
CA MET A 123 19.54 3.55 -11.61
C MET A 123 19.43 2.34 -10.68
N LEU A 124 20.24 2.30 -9.62
CA LEU A 124 20.16 1.25 -8.61
C LEU A 124 19.08 1.57 -7.56
N GLU A 125 18.39 0.53 -7.11
CA GLU A 125 17.35 0.60 -6.08
C GLU A 125 17.48 -0.54 -5.07
N TYR A 126 16.86 -0.34 -3.90
CA TYR A 126 16.44 -1.39 -2.98
C TYR A 126 14.93 -1.48 -3.00
N ALA A 127 14.38 -2.65 -2.70
CA ALA A 127 12.95 -2.83 -2.52
C ALA A 127 12.67 -3.49 -1.16
N PHE A 128 12.11 -2.75 -0.21
CA PHE A 128 11.77 -3.25 1.12
C PHE A 128 10.27 -3.51 1.25
N PRO A 129 9.86 -4.67 1.79
CA PRO A 129 8.46 -5.03 1.88
C PRO A 129 7.71 -4.11 2.87
N ILE A 130 6.41 -3.91 2.60
CA ILE A 130 5.49 -3.29 3.54
C ILE A 130 4.52 -4.37 4.01
N THR A 131 4.36 -4.51 5.32
CA THR A 131 3.38 -5.42 5.91
C THR A 131 2.41 -4.65 6.77
N VAL A 132 1.12 -4.87 6.54
CA VAL A 132 0.03 -4.25 7.28
C VAL A 132 -0.86 -5.35 7.86
N GLY A 133 -1.09 -5.33 9.14
CA GLY A 133 -1.99 -6.23 9.84
C GLY A 133 -3.47 -6.03 9.47
N SER A 134 -4.36 -6.59 10.28
CA SER A 134 -5.81 -6.49 10.07
C SER A 134 -6.42 -5.33 10.86
N ASN A 135 -7.62 -4.87 10.42
CA ASN A 135 -8.38 -3.77 11.05
C ASN A 135 -7.58 -2.46 11.10
N VAL A 136 -6.97 -2.08 10.00
CA VAL A 136 -6.14 -0.87 9.92
C VAL A 136 -6.83 0.21 9.10
N TRP A 137 -6.80 1.45 9.61
CA TRP A 137 -7.21 2.63 8.87
C TRP A 137 -6.04 3.57 8.64
N PHE A 138 -5.75 3.81 7.36
CA PHE A 138 -4.67 4.68 6.90
C PHE A 138 -5.13 6.05 6.46
N GLY A 139 -4.44 7.08 6.95
CA GLY A 139 -4.47 8.43 6.39
C GLY A 139 -3.08 8.94 5.99
N GLY A 140 -2.14 8.06 5.66
CA GLY A 140 -0.73 8.42 5.48
C GLY A 140 0.05 7.57 4.48
N VAL A 141 1.37 7.68 4.52
CA VAL A 141 2.35 7.07 3.62
C VAL A 141 3.27 6.15 4.40
N ALA A 142 3.61 4.99 3.86
CA ALA A 142 4.46 4.00 4.52
C ALA A 142 5.55 3.46 3.58
N PRO A 143 6.84 3.73 3.80
CA PRO A 143 7.95 3.06 3.13
C PRO A 143 8.54 1.93 3.99
N GLY A 144 8.60 0.69 3.46
CA GLY A 144 9.41 -0.40 4.00
C GLY A 144 9.22 -0.69 5.49
N VAL A 145 7.97 -0.74 5.98
CA VAL A 145 7.65 -0.85 7.42
C VAL A 145 6.62 -1.95 7.68
N THR A 146 6.58 -2.39 8.94
CA THR A 146 5.53 -3.25 9.47
C THR A 146 4.55 -2.43 10.30
N ILE A 147 3.26 -2.54 10.00
CA ILE A 147 2.17 -1.93 10.78
C ILE A 147 1.32 -3.07 11.33
N GLY A 148 1.16 -3.07 12.64
CA GLY A 148 0.39 -4.07 13.37
C GLY A 148 -1.10 -4.05 13.06
N SER A 149 -1.86 -4.80 13.83
CA SER A 149 -3.32 -4.89 13.72
C SER A 149 -4.03 -3.92 14.65
N ASP A 150 -5.29 -3.59 14.33
CA ASP A 150 -6.10 -2.65 15.12
C ASP A 150 -5.41 -1.28 15.26
N VAL A 151 -4.93 -0.72 14.14
CA VAL A 151 -4.16 0.53 14.09
C VAL A 151 -4.92 1.61 13.32
N VAL A 152 -4.82 2.84 13.80
CA VAL A 152 -5.27 4.05 13.09
C VAL A 152 -4.06 4.93 12.80
N ILE A 153 -3.78 5.17 11.52
CA ILE A 153 -2.77 6.13 11.08
C ILE A 153 -3.47 7.42 10.69
N GLY A 154 -3.19 8.50 11.41
CA GLY A 154 -3.79 9.81 11.17
C GLY A 154 -3.44 10.39 9.80
N ALA A 155 -4.32 11.25 9.27
CA ALA A 155 -4.13 11.89 7.96
C ALA A 155 -2.83 12.71 7.89
N GLY A 156 -2.18 12.69 6.72
CA GLY A 156 -0.93 13.41 6.47
C GLY A 156 0.31 12.83 7.17
N SER A 157 0.21 11.62 7.72
CA SER A 157 1.32 10.95 8.39
C SER A 157 2.34 10.39 7.41
N VAL A 158 3.62 10.37 7.81
CA VAL A 158 4.70 9.69 7.11
C VAL A 158 5.29 8.62 8.04
N VAL A 159 4.93 7.36 7.80
CA VAL A 159 5.34 6.23 8.62
C VAL A 159 6.71 5.74 8.16
N VAL A 160 7.73 5.94 8.97
CA VAL A 160 9.13 5.58 8.68
C VAL A 160 9.72 4.59 9.68
N HIS A 161 8.90 4.10 10.60
CA HIS A 161 9.24 3.04 11.57
C HIS A 161 8.04 2.15 11.78
N ASP A 162 8.28 0.94 12.26
CA ASP A 162 7.23 0.00 12.60
C ASP A 162 6.25 0.57 13.63
N ILE A 163 4.97 0.23 13.46
CA ILE A 163 3.88 0.66 14.35
C ILE A 163 3.31 -0.60 15.02
N PRO A 164 3.28 -0.65 16.37
CA PRO A 164 2.74 -1.80 17.07
C PRO A 164 1.21 -1.90 16.96
N ASP A 165 0.65 -3.03 17.43
CA ASP A 165 -0.78 -3.27 17.51
C ASP A 165 -1.52 -2.31 18.45
N HIS A 166 -2.83 -2.13 18.21
CA HIS A 166 -3.79 -1.46 19.10
C HIS A 166 -3.45 0.01 19.43
N VAL A 167 -2.96 0.76 18.44
CA VAL A 167 -2.57 2.17 18.65
C VAL A 167 -3.18 3.13 17.63
N VAL A 168 -3.27 4.39 18.05
CA VAL A 168 -3.40 5.56 17.18
C VAL A 168 -2.01 6.16 17.01
N ALA A 169 -1.56 6.31 15.77
CA ALA A 169 -0.30 6.93 15.41
C ALA A 169 -0.52 8.06 14.39
N ALA A 170 0.26 9.12 14.45
CA ALA A 170 0.13 10.23 13.49
C ALA A 170 1.42 11.07 13.42
N GLY A 171 1.48 11.93 12.41
CA GLY A 171 2.51 12.96 12.25
C GLY A 171 3.54 12.66 11.17
N ASN A 172 4.44 13.61 10.94
CA ASN A 172 5.60 13.48 10.05
C ASN A 172 6.88 13.92 10.79
N PRO A 173 7.74 12.99 11.18
CA PRO A 173 7.58 11.53 11.08
C PRO A 173 6.47 11.00 12.00
N CYS A 174 5.80 9.92 11.58
CA CYS A 174 4.72 9.31 12.34
C CYS A 174 5.22 8.72 13.66
N ARG A 175 4.44 8.92 14.73
CA ARG A 175 4.72 8.39 16.08
C ARG A 175 3.43 7.87 16.69
N VAL A 176 3.56 6.89 17.56
CA VAL A 176 2.46 6.44 18.42
C VAL A 176 2.01 7.59 19.31
N ILE A 177 0.74 7.93 19.25
CA ILE A 177 0.10 8.97 20.06
C ILE A 177 -0.45 8.37 21.33
N ARG A 178 -1.18 7.26 21.23
CA ARG A 178 -1.81 6.56 22.35
C ARG A 178 -2.30 5.16 21.95
N PRO A 179 -2.54 4.28 22.95
CA PRO A 179 -3.26 3.04 22.69
C PRO A 179 -4.73 3.32 22.33
N ILE A 180 -5.35 2.37 21.61
CA ILE A 180 -6.81 2.29 21.45
C ILE A 180 -7.39 1.64 22.68
N THR A 181 -8.42 2.24 23.27
CA THR A 181 -9.00 1.83 24.54
C THR A 181 -10.50 1.53 24.41
N GLU A 182 -11.12 1.01 25.49
CA GLU A 182 -12.55 0.76 25.53
C GLU A 182 -13.39 2.05 25.34
N ALA A 183 -12.89 3.20 25.78
CA ALA A 183 -13.53 4.50 25.55
C ALA A 183 -13.72 4.81 24.04
N ASP A 184 -12.83 4.36 23.16
CA ASP A 184 -12.96 4.52 21.71
C ASP A 184 -14.13 3.69 21.14
N ARG A 185 -14.54 2.61 21.81
CA ARG A 185 -15.72 1.79 21.48
C ARG A 185 -17.03 2.44 21.96
N GLU A 186 -17.01 3.03 23.14
CA GLU A 186 -18.19 3.66 23.75
C GLU A 186 -18.60 4.96 23.06
N ALA A 187 -17.65 5.75 22.60
CA ALA A 187 -17.92 6.96 21.82
C ALA A 187 -18.79 6.69 20.59
N ARG A 188 -18.72 5.50 19.99
CA ARG A 188 -19.58 5.08 18.87
C ARG A 188 -21.03 4.80 19.29
N ARG A 189 -21.28 4.42 20.54
CA ARG A 189 -22.65 4.15 21.04
C ARG A 189 -23.42 5.43 21.33
N ALA A 190 -22.73 6.49 21.71
CA ALA A 190 -23.34 7.79 22.02
C ALA A 190 -23.85 8.53 20.77
N VAL A 191 -23.25 8.34 19.60
CA VAL A 191 -23.65 8.99 18.34
C VAL A 191 -24.88 8.33 17.68
N ARG A 192 -25.30 7.15 18.14
CA ARG A 192 -26.46 6.40 17.61
C ARG A 192 -27.76 6.60 18.42
N LYS A 193 -27.76 7.52 19.38
CA LYS A 193 -28.96 7.99 20.09
C LYS A 193 -29.31 9.42 19.64
#